data_10e340ef7f0106953bc1a8c42ed0ae6f
#
_entry.id   10e340ef7f0106953bc1a8c42ed0ae6f
#
_cell.length_a   1.000
_cell.length_b   1.000
_cell.length_c   1.000
_cell.angle_alpha   90.00
_cell.angle_beta   90.00
_cell.angle_gamma   90.00
#
_symmetry.space_group_name_H-M   'P 1'
#
loop_
_entity.id
_entity.type
_entity.pdbx_description
1 polymer ?
#
loop_
_entity_poly.entity_id
_entity_poly.type
_entity_poly.pdbx_seq_one_letter_code
_entity_poly.pdbx_strand_id
1 'polypeptide(L)'
;MTREPTAATGSGAAATSSGALYGAPCWVSLMTRDLEAAHDFYGAVMGWEFRPARLGKDFSVALSGGRVVAGMGALASAFHVAVAWTPYFAVRNADVTAGRIRERSGTVAVGPVAFALGRGALAADRDGAVFGIWEGELPTGWGEGWPTAPAWVRLHTRDAFEAAIFYGEVLDWACGRAGHCDVEYEGDEVVLRGTGRAVARLSSGALEAAPDPAIRPRWQVHFPVTDVEGRVAAALRHGGTVVSHEPGVQATLRDPDGGLFTLTDSGTAERAEALPGPTDVSAEAGAVEPPD
;
A
#
# COMPACT_ATOMS: atom_id res chain seq x y z
N MET A 1 17.29 -22.68 58.26
CA MET A 1 15.98 -22.54 57.59
C MET A 1 16.14 -21.45 56.55
N THR A 2 16.52 -21.82 55.34
CA THR A 2 16.80 -20.92 54.25
C THR A 2 15.65 -21.02 53.25
N ARG A 3 14.92 -19.91 53.02
CA ARG A 3 13.86 -19.82 52.02
C ARG A 3 14.45 -19.47 50.70
N GLU A 4 14.23 -20.35 49.70
CA GLU A 4 14.48 -20.06 48.28
C GLU A 4 13.40 -19.10 47.73
N PRO A 5 13.75 -18.18 46.79
CA PRO A 5 12.77 -17.38 46.10
C PRO A 5 12.27 -18.13 44.85
N THR A 6 10.98 -18.31 44.78
CA THR A 6 10.23 -18.84 43.65
C THR A 6 10.34 -17.87 42.45
N ALA A 7 10.88 -18.37 41.35
CA ALA A 7 10.92 -17.64 40.09
C ALA A 7 9.52 -17.58 39.47
N ALA A 8 8.97 -16.40 39.31
CA ALA A 8 7.75 -16.13 38.55
C ALA A 8 8.10 -16.14 37.06
N THR A 9 7.71 -17.21 36.37
CA THR A 9 7.66 -17.27 34.90
C THR A 9 6.53 -16.40 34.39
N GLY A 10 6.86 -15.15 34.06
CA GLY A 10 5.98 -14.26 33.31
C GLY A 10 5.91 -14.71 31.85
N SER A 11 4.88 -15.46 31.51
CA SER A 11 4.47 -15.69 30.12
C SER A 11 3.95 -14.35 29.56
N GLY A 12 4.79 -13.63 28.84
CA GLY A 12 4.38 -12.50 28.02
C GLY A 12 3.54 -13.01 26.85
N ALA A 13 2.24 -13.15 27.06
CA ALA A 13 1.29 -13.30 25.98
C ALA A 13 1.35 -12.01 25.15
N ALA A 14 1.91 -12.09 23.94
CA ALA A 14 1.80 -11.04 22.93
C ALA A 14 0.31 -10.74 22.76
N ALA A 15 -0.06 -9.50 23.07
CA ALA A 15 -1.41 -9.00 22.83
C ALA A 15 -1.65 -9.11 21.32
N THR A 16 -2.41 -10.10 20.90
CA THR A 16 -2.96 -10.19 19.55
C THR A 16 -3.88 -9.01 19.37
N SER A 17 -3.43 -7.98 18.64
CA SER A 17 -4.28 -6.89 18.20
C SER A 17 -5.39 -7.53 17.34
N SER A 18 -6.60 -7.56 17.92
CA SER A 18 -7.82 -8.01 17.26
C SER A 18 -8.04 -7.13 16.03
N GLY A 19 -7.70 -7.61 14.81
CA GLY A 19 -7.95 -6.91 13.57
C GLY A 19 -6.77 -6.74 12.60
N ALA A 20 -5.56 -7.21 12.90
CA ALA A 20 -4.45 -7.12 11.94
C ALA A 20 -4.69 -8.02 10.73
N LEU A 21 -4.71 -7.44 9.52
CA LEU A 21 -4.81 -8.15 8.25
C LEU A 21 -3.40 -8.27 7.66
N TYR A 22 -2.82 -9.46 7.73
CA TYR A 22 -1.48 -9.71 7.21
C TYR A 22 -1.49 -9.85 5.68
N GLY A 23 -0.44 -9.35 5.05
CA GLY A 23 -0.33 -9.26 3.60
C GLY A 23 -1.07 -8.05 3.01
N ALA A 24 -1.89 -7.33 3.80
CA ALA A 24 -2.55 -6.11 3.35
C ALA A 24 -1.62 -4.88 3.43
N PRO A 25 -1.85 -3.86 2.60
CA PRO A 25 -1.28 -2.54 2.81
C PRO A 25 -1.67 -2.01 4.19
N CYS A 26 -0.69 -1.58 4.97
CA CYS A 26 -0.89 -1.10 6.33
C CYS A 26 -0.36 0.32 6.55
N TRP A 27 0.35 0.85 5.58
CA TRP A 27 0.97 2.17 5.63
C TRP A 27 1.41 2.63 4.24
N VAL A 28 1.52 3.94 4.02
CA VAL A 28 2.25 4.54 2.90
C VAL A 28 3.22 5.59 3.44
N SER A 29 4.39 5.70 2.81
CA SER A 29 5.39 6.69 3.19
C SER A 29 6.02 7.31 1.94
N LEU A 30 6.18 8.64 1.96
CA LEU A 30 7.01 9.34 0.99
C LEU A 30 8.46 9.33 1.48
N MET A 31 9.36 8.87 0.64
CA MET A 31 10.78 9.12 0.82
C MET A 31 11.15 10.33 -0.04
N THR A 32 11.52 11.45 0.60
CA THR A 32 11.85 12.72 -0.06
C THR A 32 13.29 13.14 0.24
N ARG A 33 13.79 14.15 -0.45
CA ARG A 33 15.09 14.78 -0.17
C ARG A 33 14.96 15.96 0.82
N ASP A 34 13.79 16.61 0.82
CA ASP A 34 13.50 17.78 1.63
C ASP A 34 12.12 17.66 2.28
N LEU A 35 12.12 17.53 3.61
CA LEU A 35 10.88 17.33 4.37
C LEU A 35 10.04 18.61 4.43
N GLU A 36 10.68 19.78 4.52
CA GLU A 36 9.98 21.07 4.60
C GLU A 36 9.27 21.38 3.27
N ALA A 37 9.98 21.24 2.15
CA ALA A 37 9.40 21.39 0.82
C ALA A 37 8.24 20.41 0.57
N ALA A 38 8.36 19.15 1.04
CA ALA A 38 7.29 18.18 0.96
C ALA A 38 6.08 18.57 1.83
N HIS A 39 6.30 19.10 3.04
CA HIS A 39 5.21 19.60 3.89
C HIS A 39 4.47 20.77 3.23
N ASP A 40 5.18 21.72 2.66
CA ASP A 40 4.57 22.87 1.98
C ASP A 40 3.73 22.43 0.79
N PHE A 41 4.25 21.51 -0.02
CA PHE A 41 3.53 20.98 -1.17
C PHE A 41 2.28 20.19 -0.76
N TYR A 42 2.44 19.15 0.07
CA TYR A 42 1.32 18.29 0.43
C TYR A 42 0.33 18.98 1.38
N GLY A 43 0.77 19.94 2.18
CA GLY A 43 -0.09 20.84 2.95
C GLY A 43 -1.01 21.65 2.05
N ALA A 44 -0.47 22.25 0.99
CA ALA A 44 -1.24 23.03 0.03
C ALA A 44 -2.17 22.15 -0.86
N VAL A 45 -1.68 20.99 -1.30
CA VAL A 45 -2.42 20.11 -2.21
C VAL A 45 -3.46 19.26 -1.48
N MET A 46 -3.08 18.64 -0.36
CA MET A 46 -3.94 17.69 0.37
C MET A 46 -4.68 18.31 1.56
N GLY A 47 -4.26 19.49 2.00
CA GLY A 47 -4.74 20.07 3.25
C GLY A 47 -4.26 19.33 4.48
N TRP A 48 -3.12 18.64 4.39
CA TRP A 48 -2.58 17.89 5.50
C TRP A 48 -1.85 18.76 6.50
N GLU A 49 -1.92 18.38 7.77
CA GLU A 49 -1.07 18.88 8.85
C GLU A 49 0.06 17.88 9.10
N PHE A 50 1.20 18.36 9.64
CA PHE A 50 2.35 17.51 9.88
C PHE A 50 2.78 17.56 11.35
N ARG A 51 3.23 16.41 11.87
CA ARG A 51 3.81 16.29 13.21
C ARG A 51 5.08 15.45 13.16
N PRO A 52 6.08 15.75 14.01
CA PRO A 52 7.26 14.91 14.14
C PRO A 52 6.88 13.44 14.42
N ALA A 53 7.50 12.51 13.71
CA ALA A 53 7.33 11.09 13.99
C ALA A 53 8.25 10.63 15.13
N ARG A 54 7.87 9.53 15.80
CA ARG A 54 8.72 8.90 16.82
C ARG A 54 9.95 8.18 16.23
N LEU A 55 10.12 8.22 14.91
CA LEU A 55 11.21 7.60 14.17
C LEU A 55 12.47 8.49 14.07
N GLY A 56 12.41 9.71 14.57
CA GLY A 56 13.53 10.67 14.56
C GLY A 56 13.18 11.98 13.85
N LYS A 57 14.11 12.92 13.87
CA LYS A 57 13.92 14.30 13.35
C LYS A 57 13.67 14.36 11.83
N ASP A 58 14.18 13.37 11.10
CA ASP A 58 14.08 13.28 9.64
C ASP A 58 12.77 12.62 9.18
N PHE A 59 11.85 12.36 10.13
CA PHE A 59 10.55 11.74 9.87
C PHE A 59 9.40 12.57 10.42
N SER A 60 8.32 12.63 9.68
CA SER A 60 7.05 13.20 10.10
C SER A 60 5.86 12.29 9.73
N VAL A 61 4.74 12.52 10.36
CA VAL A 61 3.44 11.94 9.98
C VAL A 61 2.53 13.03 9.47
N ALA A 62 1.83 12.74 8.38
CA ALA A 62 0.79 13.56 7.81
C ALA A 62 -0.56 13.21 8.46
N LEU A 63 -1.36 14.23 8.75
CA LEU A 63 -2.68 14.10 9.34
C LEU A 63 -3.73 14.78 8.43
N SER A 64 -4.87 14.12 8.28
CA SER A 64 -6.06 14.67 7.65
C SER A 64 -7.21 14.63 8.67
N GLY A 65 -7.76 15.79 9.02
CA GLY A 65 -8.79 15.88 10.05
C GLY A 65 -8.39 15.26 11.40
N GLY A 66 -7.12 15.38 11.78
CA GLY A 66 -6.55 14.81 13.01
C GLY A 66 -6.21 13.31 12.94
N ARG A 67 -6.56 12.59 11.87
CA ARG A 67 -6.20 11.17 11.66
C ARG A 67 -4.88 11.08 10.92
N VAL A 68 -4.01 10.17 11.34
CA VAL A 68 -2.75 9.88 10.66
C VAL A 68 -3.02 9.15 9.36
N VAL A 69 -2.52 9.70 8.24
CA VAL A 69 -2.81 9.20 6.88
C VAL A 69 -1.57 8.70 6.14
N ALA A 70 -0.40 9.23 6.43
CA ALA A 70 0.84 8.85 5.76
C ALA A 70 2.07 9.20 6.60
N GLY A 71 3.22 8.64 6.23
CA GLY A 71 4.53 9.04 6.71
C GLY A 71 5.32 9.81 5.66
N MET A 72 6.30 10.59 6.12
CA MET A 72 7.29 11.23 5.25
C MET A 72 8.67 11.13 5.89
N GLY A 73 9.70 10.85 5.10
CA GLY A 73 11.08 10.75 5.56
C GLY A 73 12.05 11.43 4.61
N ALA A 74 12.92 12.30 5.13
CA ALA A 74 13.94 13.01 4.35
C ALA A 74 15.23 12.17 4.22
N LEU A 75 15.11 10.92 3.82
CA LEU A 75 16.25 9.98 3.74
C LEU A 75 16.59 9.52 2.32
N ALA A 76 15.91 10.04 1.29
CA ALA A 76 16.15 9.64 -0.09
C ALA A 76 17.62 9.82 -0.51
N SER A 77 18.23 10.96 -0.16
CA SER A 77 19.65 11.22 -0.44
C SER A 77 20.58 10.33 0.38
N ALA A 78 20.27 10.11 1.66
CA ALA A 78 21.12 9.33 2.57
C ALA A 78 21.16 7.84 2.20
N PHE A 79 20.03 7.31 1.74
CA PHE A 79 19.92 5.91 1.31
C PHE A 79 20.14 5.70 -0.19
N HIS A 80 20.39 6.78 -0.96
CA HIS A 80 20.52 6.72 -2.42
C HIS A 80 19.33 6.03 -3.09
N VAL A 81 18.12 6.27 -2.58
CA VAL A 81 16.87 5.75 -3.15
C VAL A 81 16.12 6.85 -3.90
N ALA A 82 15.28 6.45 -4.84
CA ALA A 82 14.42 7.38 -5.57
C ALA A 82 13.40 8.03 -4.64
N VAL A 83 13.03 9.27 -4.94
CA VAL A 83 11.87 9.92 -4.32
C VAL A 83 10.62 9.19 -4.78
N ALA A 84 9.90 8.59 -3.85
CA ALA A 84 8.73 7.80 -4.18
C ALA A 84 7.79 7.63 -2.97
N TRP A 85 6.51 7.57 -3.26
CA TRP A 85 5.52 7.00 -2.36
C TRP A 85 5.64 5.48 -2.36
N THR A 86 5.81 4.90 -1.18
CA THR A 86 6.02 3.48 -0.98
C THR A 86 4.95 2.91 -0.08
N PRO A 87 4.18 1.89 -0.51
CA PRO A 87 3.28 1.16 0.36
C PRO A 87 4.06 0.16 1.21
N TYR A 88 3.61 -0.03 2.44
CA TYR A 88 4.11 -1.05 3.36
C TYR A 88 3.03 -2.09 3.62
N PHE A 89 3.42 -3.35 3.61
CA PHE A 89 2.54 -4.48 3.83
C PHE A 89 2.77 -5.07 5.23
N ALA A 90 1.69 -5.38 5.94
CA ALA A 90 1.76 -5.99 7.26
C ALA A 90 2.28 -7.43 7.17
N VAL A 91 3.30 -7.74 7.94
CA VAL A 91 3.86 -9.10 8.01
C VAL A 91 3.98 -9.58 9.45
N ARG A 92 3.95 -10.90 9.64
CA ARG A 92 4.11 -11.52 10.97
C ARG A 92 5.55 -11.50 11.47
N ASN A 93 6.50 -11.61 10.53
CA ASN A 93 7.93 -11.64 10.83
C ASN A 93 8.72 -11.04 9.67
N ALA A 94 9.37 -9.91 9.92
CA ALA A 94 10.09 -9.17 8.91
C ALA A 94 11.34 -9.90 8.41
N ASP A 95 12.04 -10.66 9.25
CA ASP A 95 13.23 -11.41 8.84
C ASP A 95 12.87 -12.58 7.92
N VAL A 96 11.82 -13.33 8.27
CA VAL A 96 11.32 -14.42 7.42
C VAL A 96 10.85 -13.89 6.08
N THR A 97 10.08 -12.79 6.08
CA THR A 97 9.60 -12.19 4.83
C THR A 97 10.76 -11.64 3.99
N ALA A 98 11.75 -10.99 4.60
CA ALA A 98 12.94 -10.53 3.89
C ALA A 98 13.75 -11.70 3.30
N GLY A 99 13.79 -12.85 3.96
CA GLY A 99 14.36 -14.09 3.41
C GLY A 99 13.61 -14.54 2.15
N ARG A 100 12.28 -14.65 2.22
CA ARG A 100 11.43 -15.03 1.09
C ARG A 100 11.56 -14.09 -0.11
N ILE A 101 11.66 -12.76 0.12
CA ILE A 101 11.89 -11.78 -0.95
C ILE A 101 13.15 -12.14 -1.73
N ARG A 102 14.26 -12.43 -1.04
CA ARG A 102 15.54 -12.80 -1.68
C ARG A 102 15.46 -14.14 -2.42
N GLU A 103 14.81 -15.13 -1.82
CA GLU A 103 14.60 -16.46 -2.41
C GLU A 103 13.78 -16.41 -3.69
N ARG A 104 12.93 -15.40 -3.86
CA ARG A 104 12.05 -15.19 -5.02
C ARG A 104 12.56 -14.12 -5.99
N SER A 105 13.87 -13.86 -5.98
CA SER A 105 14.54 -12.92 -6.88
C SER A 105 14.15 -11.45 -6.67
N GLY A 106 13.55 -11.10 -5.54
CA GLY A 106 13.39 -9.71 -5.10
C GLY A 106 14.66 -9.21 -4.39
N THR A 107 14.73 -7.93 -4.19
CA THR A 107 15.86 -7.27 -3.51
C THR A 107 15.40 -6.66 -2.19
N VAL A 108 16.13 -6.87 -1.10
CA VAL A 108 15.95 -6.12 0.16
C VAL A 108 17.03 -5.05 0.22
N ALA A 109 16.61 -3.81 -0.01
CA ALA A 109 17.51 -2.65 -0.09
C ALA A 109 17.90 -2.13 1.28
N VAL A 110 16.96 -2.12 2.25
CA VAL A 110 17.20 -1.65 3.63
C VAL A 110 16.48 -2.55 4.61
N GLY A 111 17.17 -2.93 5.69
CA GLY A 111 16.55 -3.64 6.81
C GLY A 111 16.51 -5.17 6.70
N PRO A 112 15.70 -5.81 7.54
CA PRO A 112 14.79 -5.25 8.56
C PRO A 112 15.48 -4.44 9.66
N VAL A 113 14.97 -3.22 9.90
CA VAL A 113 15.46 -2.29 10.93
C VAL A 113 14.42 -2.17 12.03
N ALA A 114 14.87 -2.13 13.28
CA ALA A 114 14.01 -1.94 14.44
C ALA A 114 13.68 -0.45 14.64
N PHE A 115 12.41 -0.17 14.90
CA PHE A 115 11.87 1.12 15.29
C PHE A 115 11.11 0.98 16.62
N ALA A 116 10.69 2.09 17.21
CA ALA A 116 9.98 2.07 18.50
C ALA A 116 8.64 1.29 18.48
N LEU A 117 7.98 1.20 17.32
CA LEU A 117 6.66 0.56 17.17
C LEU A 117 6.71 -0.77 16.41
N GLY A 118 7.87 -1.20 15.95
CA GLY A 118 8.01 -2.43 15.16
C GLY A 118 9.29 -2.51 14.37
N ARG A 119 9.28 -3.32 13.31
CA ARG A 119 10.41 -3.54 12.42
C ARG A 119 9.97 -3.41 10.97
N GLY A 120 10.77 -2.74 10.16
CA GLY A 120 10.47 -2.52 8.75
C GLY A 120 11.65 -2.79 7.84
N ALA A 121 11.35 -3.11 6.59
CA ALA A 121 12.34 -3.19 5.53
C ALA A 121 11.80 -2.55 4.26
N LEU A 122 12.72 -2.04 3.43
CA LEU A 122 12.46 -1.56 2.08
C LEU A 122 13.00 -2.58 1.09
N ALA A 123 12.16 -2.95 0.15
CA ALA A 123 12.45 -3.99 -0.83
C ALA A 123 11.93 -3.59 -2.22
N ALA A 124 12.35 -4.35 -3.21
CA ALA A 124 11.79 -4.32 -4.56
C ALA A 124 11.46 -5.76 -4.98
N ASP A 125 10.39 -5.91 -5.75
CA ASP A 125 10.06 -7.17 -6.38
C ASP A 125 11.02 -7.47 -7.56
N ARG A 126 10.83 -8.59 -8.22
CA ARG A 126 11.70 -9.02 -9.32
C ARG A 126 11.66 -8.10 -10.54
N ASP A 127 10.58 -7.32 -10.70
CA ASP A 127 10.40 -6.36 -11.79
C ASP A 127 10.84 -4.94 -11.39
N GLY A 128 11.27 -4.74 -10.13
CA GLY A 128 11.80 -3.50 -9.62
C GLY A 128 10.77 -2.60 -8.92
N ALA A 129 9.51 -3.04 -8.74
CA ALA A 129 8.53 -2.27 -8.00
C ALA A 129 8.88 -2.23 -6.50
N VAL A 130 9.10 -1.02 -5.99
CA VAL A 130 9.52 -0.80 -4.59
C VAL A 130 8.34 -0.91 -3.65
N PHE A 131 8.52 -1.63 -2.55
CA PHE A 131 7.55 -1.79 -1.47
C PHE A 131 8.25 -1.96 -0.12
N GLY A 132 7.50 -1.71 0.96
CA GLY A 132 7.96 -1.96 2.31
C GLY A 132 7.25 -3.17 2.93
N ILE A 133 7.87 -3.74 3.95
CA ILE A 133 7.23 -4.69 4.87
C ILE A 133 7.29 -4.13 6.29
N TRP A 134 6.26 -4.39 7.08
CA TRP A 134 6.15 -3.91 8.45
C TRP A 134 5.67 -5.01 9.40
N GLU A 135 6.43 -5.24 10.46
CA GLU A 135 6.10 -6.08 11.62
C GLU A 135 5.94 -5.19 12.84
N GLY A 136 4.79 -5.18 13.49
CA GLY A 136 4.57 -4.40 14.71
C GLY A 136 3.18 -3.79 14.82
N GLU A 137 3.06 -2.70 15.55
CA GLU A 137 1.80 -1.98 15.71
C GLU A 137 1.37 -1.36 14.37
N LEU A 138 0.09 -1.53 14.03
CA LEU A 138 -0.49 -1.00 12.80
C LEU A 138 -1.33 0.25 13.13
N PRO A 139 -1.24 1.30 12.30
CA PRO A 139 -2.13 2.44 12.42
C PRO A 139 -3.59 2.03 12.18
N THR A 140 -4.50 2.63 12.94
CA THR A 140 -5.94 2.37 12.79
C THR A 140 -6.46 2.87 11.43
N GLY A 141 -7.42 2.13 10.85
CA GLY A 141 -8.10 2.51 9.60
C GLY A 141 -7.47 1.94 8.33
N TRP A 142 -6.26 1.39 8.38
CA TRP A 142 -5.60 0.81 7.19
C TRP A 142 -6.11 -0.58 6.83
N GLY A 143 -6.49 -1.40 7.79
CA GLY A 143 -7.01 -2.76 7.57
C GLY A 143 -8.49 -2.81 7.13
N GLU A 144 -9.16 -1.67 7.05
CA GLU A 144 -10.59 -1.60 6.72
C GLU A 144 -10.87 -1.65 5.21
N GLY A 145 -9.82 -1.55 4.37
CA GLY A 145 -9.94 -1.54 2.92
C GLY A 145 -10.56 -0.25 2.37
N TRP A 146 -10.66 -0.19 1.06
CA TRP A 146 -11.26 0.92 0.34
C TRP A 146 -12.81 0.96 0.55
N PRO A 147 -13.48 2.11 0.65
CA PRO A 147 -12.95 3.47 0.59
C PRO A 147 -12.55 4.06 1.95
N THR A 148 -12.57 3.30 3.02
CA THR A 148 -12.34 3.77 4.40
C THR A 148 -10.86 3.99 4.70
N ALA A 149 -9.97 3.27 4.01
CA ALA A 149 -8.53 3.42 4.16
C ALA A 149 -8.06 4.81 3.71
N PRO A 150 -7.03 5.39 4.36
CA PRO A 150 -6.49 6.71 4.00
C PRO A 150 -5.94 6.80 2.58
N ALA A 151 -5.51 5.67 2.02
CA ALA A 151 -5.05 5.51 0.65
C ALA A 151 -5.28 4.07 0.19
N TRP A 152 -5.29 3.84 -1.09
CA TRP A 152 -5.25 2.51 -1.68
C TRP A 152 -4.09 2.42 -2.68
N VAL A 153 -3.73 1.19 -3.07
CA VAL A 153 -2.53 0.97 -3.86
C VAL A 153 -2.82 0.08 -5.07
N ARG A 154 -2.17 0.42 -6.19
CA ARG A 154 -2.21 -0.37 -7.41
C ARG A 154 -0.78 -0.70 -7.84
N LEU A 155 -0.52 -1.97 -8.12
CA LEU A 155 0.71 -2.37 -8.78
C LEU A 155 0.52 -2.27 -10.30
N HIS A 156 1.35 -1.48 -10.95
CA HIS A 156 1.58 -1.57 -12.38
C HIS A 156 2.78 -2.48 -12.60
N THR A 157 2.58 -3.60 -13.29
CA THR A 157 3.61 -4.61 -13.50
C THR A 157 3.58 -5.11 -14.94
N ARG A 158 4.58 -5.89 -15.35
CA ARG A 158 4.58 -6.52 -16.67
C ARG A 158 3.50 -7.57 -16.77
N ASP A 159 3.35 -8.38 -15.73
CA ASP A 159 2.40 -9.48 -15.63
C ASP A 159 1.82 -9.54 -14.21
N ALA A 160 0.52 -9.26 -14.09
CA ALA A 160 -0.17 -9.21 -12.81
C ALA A 160 -0.28 -10.58 -12.15
N PHE A 161 -0.39 -11.67 -12.94
CA PHE A 161 -0.47 -13.03 -12.41
C PHE A 161 0.87 -13.47 -11.83
N GLU A 162 1.95 -13.24 -12.54
CA GLU A 162 3.30 -13.55 -12.05
C GLU A 162 3.66 -12.72 -10.81
N ALA A 163 3.24 -11.45 -10.78
CA ALA A 163 3.39 -10.61 -9.61
C ALA A 163 2.55 -11.15 -8.43
N ALA A 164 1.30 -11.58 -8.67
CA ALA A 164 0.46 -12.17 -7.62
C ALA A 164 1.07 -13.44 -7.02
N ILE A 165 1.75 -14.28 -7.83
CA ILE A 165 2.50 -15.45 -7.35
C ILE A 165 3.65 -14.99 -6.44
N PHE A 166 4.47 -14.02 -6.89
CA PHE A 166 5.57 -13.48 -6.08
C PHE A 166 5.07 -12.95 -4.73
N TYR A 167 4.08 -12.05 -4.74
CA TYR A 167 3.55 -11.48 -3.50
C TYR A 167 2.79 -12.50 -2.65
N GLY A 168 2.13 -13.48 -3.28
CA GLY A 168 1.48 -14.59 -2.61
C GLY A 168 2.45 -15.38 -1.73
N GLU A 169 3.61 -15.72 -2.26
CA GLU A 169 4.64 -16.47 -1.55
C GLU A 169 5.43 -15.62 -0.53
N VAL A 170 5.60 -14.32 -0.81
CA VAL A 170 6.32 -13.40 0.07
C VAL A 170 5.45 -12.90 1.22
N LEU A 171 4.19 -12.53 0.95
CA LEU A 171 3.27 -11.88 1.89
C LEU A 171 2.16 -12.82 2.41
N ASP A 172 2.21 -14.10 2.04
CA ASP A 172 1.21 -15.11 2.43
C ASP A 172 -0.21 -14.80 1.91
N TRP A 173 -0.36 -14.21 0.68
CA TRP A 173 -1.67 -14.05 0.05
C TRP A 173 -2.27 -15.40 -0.33
N ALA A 174 -3.60 -15.49 -0.34
CA ALA A 174 -4.34 -16.70 -0.69
C ALA A 174 -3.88 -17.96 0.07
N CYS A 175 -3.32 -17.80 1.27
CA CYS A 175 -2.83 -18.92 2.06
C CYS A 175 -3.95 -19.65 2.83
N GLY A 176 -5.21 -19.22 2.74
CA GLY A 176 -6.37 -19.80 3.42
C GLY A 176 -6.39 -19.64 4.94
N ARG A 177 -5.47 -18.83 5.50
CA ARG A 177 -5.41 -18.60 6.95
C ARG A 177 -6.23 -17.37 7.34
N ALA A 178 -6.99 -17.46 8.42
CA ALA A 178 -7.71 -16.31 8.97
C ALA A 178 -6.75 -15.13 9.25
N GLY A 179 -7.19 -13.92 8.93
CA GLY A 179 -6.40 -12.70 9.09
C GLY A 179 -5.33 -12.50 8.01
N HIS A 180 -5.46 -13.16 6.86
CA HIS A 180 -4.66 -12.94 5.65
C HIS A 180 -5.57 -12.51 4.50
N CYS A 181 -4.96 -11.94 3.47
CA CYS A 181 -5.67 -11.53 2.25
C CYS A 181 -5.91 -12.73 1.33
N ASP A 182 -7.02 -12.65 0.58
CA ASP A 182 -7.34 -13.53 -0.53
C ASP A 182 -7.06 -12.83 -1.87
N VAL A 183 -6.91 -13.62 -2.94
CA VAL A 183 -6.65 -13.14 -4.29
C VAL A 183 -7.83 -13.54 -5.17
N GLU A 184 -8.38 -12.57 -5.88
CA GLU A 184 -9.41 -12.76 -6.90
C GLU A 184 -8.91 -12.27 -8.25
N TYR A 185 -9.46 -12.84 -9.31
CA TYR A 185 -9.13 -12.49 -10.70
C TYR A 185 -10.34 -11.83 -11.34
N GLU A 186 -10.21 -10.56 -11.73
CA GLU A 186 -11.25 -9.77 -12.37
C GLU A 186 -10.78 -9.34 -13.77
N GLY A 187 -11.15 -10.11 -14.80
CA GLY A 187 -10.63 -9.89 -16.17
C GLY A 187 -9.12 -10.11 -16.22
N ASP A 188 -8.38 -9.08 -16.60
CA ASP A 188 -6.91 -9.03 -16.68
C ASP A 188 -6.25 -8.38 -15.45
N GLU A 189 -7.02 -8.08 -14.41
CA GLU A 189 -6.52 -7.59 -13.14
C GLU A 189 -6.52 -8.68 -12.06
N VAL A 190 -5.63 -8.51 -11.11
CA VAL A 190 -5.63 -9.28 -9.86
C VAL A 190 -6.06 -8.35 -8.73
N VAL A 191 -7.05 -8.77 -7.96
CA VAL A 191 -7.59 -8.02 -6.83
C VAL A 191 -7.20 -8.70 -5.54
N LEU A 192 -6.51 -7.98 -4.68
CA LEU A 192 -6.23 -8.43 -3.33
C LEU A 192 -7.39 -8.02 -2.42
N ARG A 193 -8.01 -9.01 -1.78
CA ARG A 193 -9.13 -8.77 -0.86
C ARG A 193 -8.76 -9.05 0.59
N GLY A 194 -9.19 -8.14 1.44
CA GLY A 194 -9.10 -8.27 2.88
C GLY A 194 -10.45 -7.99 3.53
N THR A 195 -10.94 -8.90 4.38
CA THR A 195 -12.26 -8.77 5.04
C THR A 195 -13.42 -8.50 4.07
N GLY A 196 -13.34 -9.08 2.85
CA GLY A 196 -14.37 -8.96 1.81
C GLY A 196 -14.27 -7.68 0.96
N ARG A 197 -13.31 -6.80 1.22
CA ARG A 197 -13.09 -5.55 0.47
C ARG A 197 -11.78 -5.58 -0.32
N ALA A 198 -11.72 -4.87 -1.44
CA ALA A 198 -10.47 -4.68 -2.17
C ALA A 198 -9.50 -3.82 -1.33
N VAL A 199 -8.27 -4.30 -1.15
CA VAL A 199 -7.20 -3.60 -0.43
C VAL A 199 -6.04 -3.21 -1.35
N ALA A 200 -5.89 -3.89 -2.49
CA ALA A 200 -4.96 -3.55 -3.55
C ALA A 200 -5.41 -4.14 -4.89
N ARG A 201 -4.88 -3.61 -5.99
CA ARG A 201 -5.06 -4.17 -7.34
C ARG A 201 -3.72 -4.29 -8.04
N LEU A 202 -3.59 -5.27 -8.93
CA LEU A 202 -2.43 -5.48 -9.78
C LEU A 202 -2.90 -5.45 -11.23
N SER A 203 -2.26 -4.65 -12.06
CA SER A 203 -2.61 -4.47 -13.48
C SER A 203 -1.39 -4.72 -14.35
N SER A 204 -1.56 -5.49 -15.41
CA SER A 204 -0.53 -5.77 -16.41
C SER A 204 -0.28 -4.58 -17.34
N GLY A 205 0.83 -4.59 -18.09
CA GLY A 205 1.13 -3.62 -19.15
C GLY A 205 2.25 -2.62 -18.87
N ALA A 206 2.89 -2.68 -17.68
CA ALA A 206 4.09 -1.89 -17.43
C ALA A 206 5.27 -2.34 -18.28
N LEU A 207 6.10 -1.39 -18.68
CA LEU A 207 7.29 -1.63 -19.50
C LEU A 207 8.57 -1.37 -18.70
N GLU A 208 9.34 -2.42 -18.45
CA GLU A 208 10.55 -2.38 -17.60
C GLU A 208 11.60 -1.37 -18.12
N ALA A 209 11.84 -1.36 -19.41
CA ALA A 209 12.84 -0.51 -20.03
C ALA A 209 12.28 0.81 -20.58
N ALA A 210 11.07 1.19 -20.19
CA ALA A 210 10.47 2.43 -20.67
C ALA A 210 11.30 3.65 -20.26
N PRO A 211 11.52 4.62 -21.17
CA PRO A 211 12.17 5.87 -20.81
C PRO A 211 11.37 6.66 -19.77
N ASP A 212 10.04 6.62 -19.86
CA ASP A 212 9.15 7.24 -18.89
C ASP A 212 9.01 6.39 -17.63
N PRO A 213 9.45 6.86 -16.47
CA PRO A 213 9.26 6.16 -15.20
C PRO A 213 7.79 5.87 -14.85
N ALA A 214 6.86 6.63 -15.43
CA ALA A 214 5.44 6.48 -15.17
C ALA A 214 4.84 5.18 -15.76
N ILE A 215 5.53 4.52 -16.66
CA ILE A 215 5.09 3.25 -17.27
C ILE A 215 5.98 2.06 -16.87
N ARG A 216 6.94 2.26 -15.96
CA ARG A 216 7.73 1.17 -15.37
C ARG A 216 6.96 0.42 -14.29
N PRO A 217 7.33 -0.83 -13.97
CA PRO A 217 6.78 -1.53 -12.83
C PRO A 217 6.92 -0.71 -11.55
N ARG A 218 5.79 -0.48 -10.86
CA ARG A 218 5.75 0.30 -9.63
C ARG A 218 4.46 0.10 -8.86
N TRP A 219 4.52 0.23 -7.56
CA TRP A 219 3.36 0.52 -6.74
C TRP A 219 2.98 1.99 -6.88
N GLN A 220 1.73 2.23 -7.17
CA GLN A 220 1.13 3.57 -7.22
C GLN A 220 0.20 3.75 -6.04
N VAL A 221 0.37 4.87 -5.33
CA VAL A 221 -0.47 5.24 -4.19
C VAL A 221 -1.56 6.20 -4.68
N HIS A 222 -2.80 5.89 -4.33
CA HIS A 222 -3.98 6.68 -4.64
C HIS A 222 -4.56 7.27 -3.36
N PHE A 223 -4.75 8.57 -3.34
CA PHE A 223 -5.39 9.28 -2.23
C PHE A 223 -6.80 9.70 -2.61
N PRO A 224 -7.82 9.35 -1.81
CA PRO A 224 -9.18 9.78 -2.04
C PRO A 224 -9.31 11.27 -1.75
N VAL A 225 -9.97 12.01 -2.66
CA VAL A 225 -10.26 13.43 -2.51
C VAL A 225 -11.67 13.73 -3.01
N THR A 226 -12.29 14.77 -2.49
CA THR A 226 -13.63 15.21 -2.92
C THR A 226 -13.61 16.22 -4.07
N ASP A 227 -12.43 16.79 -4.38
CA ASP A 227 -12.25 17.83 -5.41
C ASP A 227 -10.93 17.58 -6.14
N VAL A 228 -10.94 16.71 -7.14
CA VAL A 228 -9.76 16.40 -7.95
C VAL A 228 -9.23 17.66 -8.65
N GLU A 229 -10.11 18.45 -9.25
CA GLU A 229 -9.73 19.63 -10.05
C GLU A 229 -9.06 20.72 -9.21
N GLY A 230 -9.65 21.04 -8.05
CA GLY A 230 -9.07 22.00 -7.13
C GLY A 230 -7.70 21.57 -6.62
N ARG A 231 -7.51 20.25 -6.37
CA ARG A 231 -6.21 19.68 -5.94
C ARG A 231 -5.18 19.70 -7.06
N VAL A 232 -5.57 19.39 -8.31
CA VAL A 232 -4.70 19.51 -9.49
C VAL A 232 -4.25 20.96 -9.66
N ALA A 233 -5.17 21.92 -9.58
CA ALA A 233 -4.83 23.34 -9.67
C ALA A 233 -3.89 23.77 -8.52
N ALA A 234 -4.08 23.26 -7.31
CA ALA A 234 -3.17 23.51 -6.20
C ALA A 234 -1.77 22.93 -6.46
N ALA A 235 -1.68 21.70 -6.94
CA ALA A 235 -0.40 21.06 -7.27
C ALA A 235 0.39 21.85 -8.30
N LEU A 236 -0.26 22.29 -9.38
CA LEU A 236 0.38 23.12 -10.41
C LEU A 236 0.91 24.46 -9.86
N ARG A 237 0.14 25.14 -8.98
CA ARG A 237 0.60 26.38 -8.33
C ARG A 237 1.81 26.19 -7.41
N HIS A 238 1.96 24.98 -6.84
CA HIS A 238 3.06 24.66 -5.92
C HIS A 238 4.18 23.86 -6.59
N GLY A 239 4.31 23.93 -7.93
CA GLY A 239 5.44 23.37 -8.68
C GLY A 239 5.32 21.89 -9.04
N GLY A 240 4.19 21.25 -8.76
CA GLY A 240 3.90 19.91 -9.24
C GLY A 240 3.57 19.89 -10.73
N THR A 241 3.55 18.69 -11.31
CA THR A 241 3.20 18.48 -12.73
C THR A 241 2.15 17.38 -12.88
N VAL A 242 1.32 17.50 -13.92
CA VAL A 242 0.32 16.50 -14.29
C VAL A 242 0.97 15.46 -15.20
N VAL A 243 0.85 14.17 -14.84
CA VAL A 243 1.32 13.03 -15.64
C VAL A 243 0.16 12.45 -16.46
N SER A 244 -0.99 12.26 -15.82
CA SER A 244 -2.24 11.87 -16.49
C SER A 244 -3.42 12.49 -15.75
N HIS A 245 -4.51 12.77 -16.49
CA HIS A 245 -5.68 13.41 -15.92
C HIS A 245 -6.94 12.91 -16.62
N GLU A 246 -7.85 12.39 -15.83
CA GLU A 246 -9.21 12.04 -16.21
C GLU A 246 -10.16 12.94 -15.41
N PRO A 247 -10.72 13.99 -16.05
CA PRO A 247 -11.46 15.04 -15.36
C PRO A 247 -12.59 14.51 -14.47
N GLY A 248 -12.62 14.96 -13.22
CA GLY A 248 -13.61 14.57 -12.23
C GLY A 248 -13.50 13.13 -11.71
N VAL A 249 -12.52 12.35 -12.18
CA VAL A 249 -12.32 10.94 -11.80
C VAL A 249 -11.01 10.78 -11.06
N GLN A 250 -9.88 11.07 -11.73
CA GLN A 250 -8.56 10.92 -11.15
C GLN A 250 -7.49 11.75 -11.85
N ALA A 251 -6.41 12.05 -11.14
CA ALA A 251 -5.23 12.68 -11.70
C ALA A 251 -3.96 12.07 -11.10
N THR A 252 -3.04 11.62 -11.94
CA THR A 252 -1.69 11.25 -11.51
C THR A 252 -0.79 12.47 -11.61
N LEU A 253 -0.17 12.80 -10.50
CA LEU A 253 0.66 13.98 -10.32
C LEU A 253 2.08 13.58 -9.96
N ARG A 254 3.00 14.47 -10.23
CA ARG A 254 4.38 14.41 -9.75
C ARG A 254 4.61 15.63 -8.87
N ASP A 255 5.10 15.43 -7.66
CA ASP A 255 5.52 16.52 -6.79
C ASP A 255 6.83 17.19 -7.28
N PRO A 256 7.24 18.33 -6.74
CA PRO A 256 8.46 19.03 -7.17
C PRO A 256 9.75 18.21 -6.99
N ASP A 257 9.78 17.27 -6.06
CA ASP A 257 10.94 16.40 -5.79
C ASP A 257 10.95 15.12 -6.66
N GLY A 258 9.86 14.84 -7.39
CA GLY A 258 9.74 13.75 -8.36
C GLY A 258 8.83 12.61 -7.93
N GLY A 259 8.24 12.66 -6.73
CA GLY A 259 7.34 11.64 -6.21
C GLY A 259 6.01 11.57 -6.97
N LEU A 260 5.67 10.38 -7.46
CA LEU A 260 4.41 10.13 -8.16
C LEU A 260 3.32 9.72 -7.17
N PHE A 261 2.12 10.31 -7.32
CA PHE A 261 0.92 9.93 -6.58
C PHE A 261 -0.33 10.19 -7.41
N THR A 262 -1.44 9.54 -7.05
CA THR A 262 -2.72 9.74 -7.74
C THR A 262 -3.75 10.29 -6.78
N LEU A 263 -4.49 11.28 -7.23
CA LEU A 263 -5.72 11.74 -6.61
C LEU A 263 -6.88 11.02 -7.27
N THR A 264 -7.80 10.47 -6.48
CA THR A 264 -8.99 9.77 -7.00
C THR A 264 -10.23 10.36 -6.33
N ASP A 265 -11.26 10.66 -7.13
CA ASP A 265 -12.54 11.13 -6.58
C ASP A 265 -13.14 10.07 -5.66
N SER A 266 -13.45 10.46 -4.41
CA SER A 266 -13.97 9.55 -3.40
C SER A 266 -15.32 8.94 -3.78
N GLY A 267 -16.18 9.67 -4.50
CA GLY A 267 -17.47 9.15 -4.98
C GLY A 267 -17.35 8.15 -6.13
N THR A 268 -16.32 8.28 -6.98
CA THR A 268 -16.03 7.29 -8.04
C THR A 268 -15.48 6.01 -7.43
N ALA A 269 -14.68 6.13 -6.42
CA ALA A 269 -14.11 5.02 -5.68
C ALA A 269 -15.19 4.13 -5.03
N GLU A 270 -16.16 4.73 -4.37
CA GLU A 270 -17.31 3.99 -3.79
C GLU A 270 -18.11 3.23 -4.86
N ARG A 271 -18.27 3.82 -6.05
CA ARG A 271 -19.01 3.17 -7.16
C ARG A 271 -18.25 1.99 -7.75
N ALA A 272 -16.92 2.04 -7.84
CA ALA A 272 -16.11 0.96 -8.39
C ALA A 272 -16.16 -0.32 -7.52
N GLU A 273 -16.39 -0.19 -6.22
CA GLU A 273 -16.53 -1.32 -5.30
C GLU A 273 -17.98 -1.85 -5.24
N ALA A 274 -18.97 -0.99 -5.54
CA ALA A 274 -20.40 -1.34 -5.49
C ALA A 274 -20.91 -2.09 -6.76
N LEU A 275 -20.09 -2.23 -7.80
CA LEU A 275 -20.45 -3.05 -8.97
C LEU A 275 -20.42 -4.53 -8.57
N PRO A 276 -21.56 -5.25 -8.64
CA PRO A 276 -21.57 -6.69 -8.39
C PRO A 276 -20.67 -7.37 -9.42
N GLY A 277 -19.84 -8.28 -8.95
CA GLY A 277 -19.10 -9.20 -9.81
C GLY A 277 -20.06 -9.88 -10.79
N PRO A 278 -19.56 -10.41 -11.93
CA PRO A 278 -20.40 -11.03 -12.94
C PRO A 278 -21.30 -12.08 -12.27
N THR A 279 -22.62 -11.83 -12.32
CA THR A 279 -23.63 -12.78 -11.89
C THR A 279 -23.42 -14.07 -12.67
N ASP A 280 -23.23 -15.16 -11.95
CA ASP A 280 -23.15 -16.51 -12.46
C ASP A 280 -24.42 -16.82 -13.28
N VAL A 281 -24.36 -16.67 -14.60
CA VAL A 281 -25.44 -17.05 -15.54
C VAL A 281 -25.26 -18.52 -15.87
N SER A 282 -25.46 -19.37 -14.88
CA SER A 282 -25.41 -20.81 -15.01
C SER A 282 -26.50 -21.49 -14.18
N ALA A 283 -27.76 -21.16 -14.43
CA ALA A 283 -28.88 -22.00 -13.96
C ALA A 283 -30.19 -21.69 -14.72
N GLU A 284 -30.23 -21.88 -16.04
CA GLU A 284 -31.47 -22.19 -16.77
C GLU A 284 -31.15 -22.95 -18.06
N ALA A 285 -30.66 -24.18 -17.88
CA ALA A 285 -30.77 -25.18 -18.94
C ALA A 285 -32.09 -25.93 -18.70
N GLY A 286 -33.11 -25.53 -19.40
CA GLY A 286 -34.43 -26.10 -19.35
C GLY A 286 -34.45 -27.61 -19.62
N ALA A 287 -35.20 -28.32 -18.82
CA ALA A 287 -35.61 -29.66 -19.06
C ALA A 287 -36.37 -29.76 -20.39
N VAL A 288 -35.79 -30.42 -21.37
CA VAL A 288 -36.50 -30.89 -22.59
C VAL A 288 -37.03 -32.26 -22.27
N GLU A 289 -38.38 -32.38 -22.16
CA GLU A 289 -39.08 -33.65 -22.14
C GLU A 289 -38.92 -34.33 -23.49
N PRO A 290 -38.77 -35.67 -23.55
CA PRO A 290 -38.81 -36.44 -24.80
C PRO A 290 -40.24 -36.64 -25.28
N PRO A 291 -40.51 -36.60 -26.61
CA PRO A 291 -41.83 -36.92 -27.16
C PRO A 291 -42.09 -38.43 -27.14
N ASP A 292 -43.40 -38.81 -26.98
CA ASP A 292 -44.00 -40.14 -27.05
C ASP A 292 -43.68 -40.92 -28.35
#